data_d598a65769169df58f140558dadb0c1f
#
_entry.id   d598a65769169df58f140558dadb0c1f
#
_cell.length_a   1.000
_cell.length_b   1.000
_cell.length_c   1.000
_cell.angle_alpha   90.00
_cell.angle_beta   90.00
_cell.angle_gamma   90.00
#
_symmetry.space_group_name_H-M   'P 1'
#
loop_
_entity.id
_entity.type
_entity.pdbx_description
1 polymer ?
#
loop_
_entity_poly.entity_id
_entity_poly.type
_entity_poly.pdbx_seq_one_letter_code
_entity_poly.pdbx_strand_id
1 'polypeptide(L)'
;MRIQLYKNNPPAPGDDREKDFAPYLDTFLIDSVKNPLGAVLVLPGGGYNHRAKHEGDPIAQRFNELGYHAFTLQYRVAPYASPAALDDVVRAVKIIRANAEKWCIDPEKIAVCGFSAGGHLAACSGLAYDRSTHCENDEADAFSGKADAMLLCYGVLSTTKTYIESGRPLVPGSNYCYPDGTVLDPIDLVDSETPPAYIWHTATDKSVPVACAIEFAQKMWQNQNTCELHIYPQGPHGRGLGLGFPDLVSWSKEAAIFLESRCGFPRAVYYN
;
A
#
# COMPACT_ATOMS: atom_id res chain seq x y z
N MET A 1 -17.66 -7.21 -3.77
CA MET A 1 -18.58 -6.03 -3.68
C MET A 1 -17.75 -4.78 -3.90
N ARG A 2 -18.34 -3.72 -4.47
CA ARG A 2 -17.66 -2.43 -4.68
C ARG A 2 -18.18 -1.37 -3.72
N ILE A 3 -17.27 -0.59 -3.13
CA ILE A 3 -17.57 0.48 -2.16
C ILE A 3 -16.92 1.77 -2.65
N GLN A 4 -17.71 2.79 -2.87
CA GLN A 4 -17.19 4.12 -3.20
C GLN A 4 -16.56 4.75 -1.95
N LEU A 5 -15.40 5.40 -2.12
CA LEU A 5 -14.71 6.04 -0.99
C LEU A 5 -15.42 7.29 -0.50
N TYR A 6 -16.06 8.02 -1.42
CA TYR A 6 -16.65 9.33 -1.17
C TYR A 6 -18.10 9.37 -1.63
N LYS A 7 -18.94 10.13 -0.93
CA LYS A 7 -20.33 10.37 -1.32
C LYS A 7 -20.44 11.22 -2.59
N ASN A 8 -19.54 12.20 -2.70
CA ASN A 8 -19.37 13.04 -3.87
C ASN A 8 -17.93 12.89 -4.36
N ASN A 9 -17.71 12.91 -5.67
CA ASN A 9 -16.35 12.89 -6.19
C ASN A 9 -15.57 14.07 -5.60
N PRO A 10 -14.42 13.83 -4.95
CA PRO A 10 -13.60 14.92 -4.49
C PRO A 10 -13.16 15.76 -5.69
N PRO A 11 -12.98 17.09 -5.52
CA PRO A 11 -12.64 17.98 -6.63
C PRO A 11 -11.35 17.50 -7.32
N ALA A 12 -11.45 17.33 -8.64
CA ALA A 12 -10.32 16.94 -9.47
C ALA A 12 -9.51 18.18 -9.89
N PRO A 13 -8.18 18.15 -9.81
CA PRO A 13 -7.39 19.12 -10.53
C PRO A 13 -7.38 18.79 -12.03
N GLY A 14 -8.08 19.52 -12.77
CA GLY A 14 -7.97 20.04 -14.10
C GLY A 14 -7.38 19.22 -15.26
N ASP A 15 -7.69 17.94 -15.47
CA ASP A 15 -7.46 17.26 -16.77
C ASP A 15 -8.66 16.33 -17.05
N ASP A 16 -9.08 16.26 -18.31
CA ASP A 16 -10.29 15.59 -18.74
C ASP A 16 -10.24 14.06 -18.77
N ARG A 17 -9.06 13.45 -18.63
CA ARG A 17 -8.88 11.99 -18.80
C ARG A 17 -9.54 11.14 -17.71
N GLU A 18 -9.59 11.65 -16.48
CA GLU A 18 -10.21 10.95 -15.34
C GLU A 18 -11.14 11.85 -14.50
N LYS A 19 -11.66 12.94 -15.03
CA LYS A 19 -12.48 13.93 -14.26
C LYS A 19 -13.71 13.32 -13.60
N ASP A 20 -14.22 12.21 -14.14
CA ASP A 20 -15.38 11.49 -13.61
C ASP A 20 -14.97 10.23 -12.82
N PHE A 21 -13.67 10.02 -12.58
CA PHE A 21 -13.21 8.86 -11.83
C PHE A 21 -13.52 9.00 -10.34
N ALA A 22 -14.33 8.08 -9.83
CA ALA A 22 -14.63 7.95 -8.41
C ALA A 22 -13.79 6.82 -7.80
N PRO A 23 -12.85 7.10 -6.87
CA PRO A 23 -12.05 6.06 -6.25
C PRO A 23 -12.91 5.12 -5.41
N TYR A 24 -12.57 3.82 -5.44
CA TYR A 24 -13.36 2.77 -4.80
C TYR A 24 -12.53 1.60 -4.32
N LEU A 25 -13.11 0.81 -3.40
CA LEU A 25 -12.62 -0.47 -2.94
C LEU A 25 -13.38 -1.62 -3.60
N ASP A 26 -12.69 -2.59 -4.17
CA ASP A 26 -13.23 -3.92 -4.44
C ASP A 26 -12.89 -4.84 -3.26
N THR A 27 -13.87 -5.60 -2.76
CA THR A 27 -13.75 -6.40 -1.53
C THR A 27 -13.64 -7.89 -1.84
N PHE A 28 -12.74 -8.57 -1.11
CA PHE A 28 -12.53 -10.02 -1.12
C PHE A 28 -12.64 -10.52 0.33
N LEU A 29 -13.88 -10.67 0.80
CA LEU A 29 -14.15 -11.10 2.16
C LEU A 29 -14.25 -12.61 2.24
N ILE A 30 -13.78 -13.19 3.35
CA ILE A 30 -13.97 -14.60 3.68
C ILE A 30 -15.32 -14.75 4.37
N ASP A 31 -16.15 -15.60 3.83
CA ASP A 31 -17.50 -15.84 4.38
C ASP A 31 -17.46 -16.73 5.63
N SER A 32 -18.47 -16.57 6.48
CA SER A 32 -18.75 -17.47 7.62
C SER A 32 -17.61 -17.60 8.63
N VAL A 33 -16.78 -16.56 8.79
CA VAL A 33 -15.76 -16.52 9.84
C VAL A 33 -16.40 -16.29 11.21
N LYS A 34 -15.85 -16.96 12.25
CA LYS A 34 -16.37 -16.86 13.63
C LYS A 34 -15.62 -15.84 14.48
N ASN A 35 -14.36 -15.63 14.18
CA ASN A 35 -13.48 -14.70 14.90
C ASN A 35 -12.96 -13.64 13.93
N PRO A 36 -12.73 -12.41 14.38
CA PRO A 36 -12.15 -11.37 13.55
C PRO A 36 -10.81 -11.79 12.94
N LEU A 37 -10.62 -11.51 11.66
CA LEU A 37 -9.39 -11.76 10.92
C LEU A 37 -8.67 -10.44 10.61
N GLY A 38 -7.38 -10.51 10.30
CA GLY A 38 -6.65 -9.40 9.73
C GLY A 38 -7.13 -9.08 8.32
N ALA A 39 -6.88 -7.86 7.87
CA ALA A 39 -7.20 -7.38 6.53
C ALA A 39 -5.96 -6.90 5.79
N VAL A 40 -5.94 -7.08 4.46
CA VAL A 40 -4.90 -6.59 3.57
C VAL A 40 -5.50 -5.70 2.49
N LEU A 41 -5.13 -4.42 2.49
CA LEU A 41 -5.49 -3.44 1.47
C LEU A 41 -4.39 -3.39 0.40
N VAL A 42 -4.73 -3.72 -0.84
CA VAL A 42 -3.79 -3.81 -1.97
C VAL A 42 -3.81 -2.54 -2.80
N LEU A 43 -2.62 -1.99 -3.05
CA LEU A 43 -2.39 -0.78 -3.84
C LEU A 43 -1.55 -1.14 -5.08
N PRO A 44 -2.15 -1.24 -6.29
CA PRO A 44 -1.41 -1.50 -7.52
C PRO A 44 -0.36 -0.43 -7.82
N GLY A 45 0.73 -0.80 -8.48
CA GLY A 45 1.69 0.14 -9.03
C GLY A 45 1.20 0.78 -10.34
N GLY A 46 2.13 1.39 -11.08
CA GLY A 46 1.84 2.05 -12.36
C GLY A 46 2.35 3.48 -12.45
N GLY A 47 3.34 3.86 -11.61
CA GLY A 47 4.00 5.16 -11.63
C GLY A 47 3.08 6.35 -11.35
N TYR A 48 1.96 6.14 -10.69
CA TYR A 48 0.86 7.09 -10.52
C TYR A 48 0.23 7.61 -11.83
N ASN A 49 0.46 6.90 -12.96
CA ASN A 49 -0.16 7.21 -14.24
C ASN A 49 -1.32 6.27 -14.59
N HIS A 50 -1.30 5.08 -14.02
CA HIS A 50 -2.34 4.06 -14.13
C HIS A 50 -2.26 3.12 -12.93
N ARG A 51 -3.18 2.16 -12.86
CA ARG A 51 -3.19 1.09 -11.86
C ARG A 51 -2.97 -0.25 -12.56
N ALA A 52 -1.85 -0.91 -12.25
CA ALA A 52 -1.44 -2.17 -12.89
C ALA A 52 -2.35 -3.32 -12.45
N LYS A 53 -3.20 -3.81 -13.34
CA LYS A 53 -4.25 -4.80 -13.03
C LYS A 53 -3.71 -6.09 -12.37
N HIS A 54 -2.52 -6.56 -12.77
CA HIS A 54 -1.91 -7.78 -12.22
C HIS A 54 -1.37 -7.60 -10.79
N GLU A 55 -1.28 -6.38 -10.30
CA GLU A 55 -0.88 -6.00 -8.93
C GLU A 55 -2.09 -5.60 -8.05
N GLY A 56 -3.30 -5.75 -8.56
CA GLY A 56 -4.56 -5.49 -7.85
C GLY A 56 -5.27 -6.76 -7.40
N ASP A 57 -6.41 -7.05 -8.03
CA ASP A 57 -7.29 -8.16 -7.65
C ASP A 57 -6.60 -9.53 -7.52
N PRO A 58 -5.63 -9.92 -8.39
CA PRO A 58 -4.92 -11.19 -8.20
C PRO A 58 -4.17 -11.27 -6.88
N ILE A 59 -3.64 -10.14 -6.40
CA ILE A 59 -2.95 -10.07 -5.11
C ILE A 59 -3.95 -10.16 -3.96
N ALA A 60 -5.08 -9.43 -4.04
CA ALA A 60 -6.13 -9.49 -3.04
C ALA A 60 -6.71 -10.91 -2.92
N GLN A 61 -6.97 -11.57 -4.06
CA GLN A 61 -7.39 -12.98 -4.09
C GLN A 61 -6.35 -13.88 -3.43
N ARG A 62 -5.06 -13.65 -3.68
CA ARG A 62 -3.99 -14.41 -3.06
C ARG A 62 -3.95 -14.27 -1.55
N PHE A 63 -4.10 -13.06 -0.99
CA PHE A 63 -4.19 -12.87 0.46
C PHE A 63 -5.48 -13.46 1.04
N ASN A 64 -6.58 -13.44 0.30
CA ASN A 64 -7.81 -14.12 0.67
C ASN A 64 -7.61 -15.65 0.78
N GLU A 65 -6.92 -16.29 -0.19
CA GLU A 65 -6.50 -17.70 -0.10
C GLU A 65 -5.58 -17.99 1.08
N LEU A 66 -4.78 -16.99 1.51
CA LEU A 66 -3.88 -17.11 2.66
C LEU A 66 -4.58 -16.87 4.00
N GLY A 67 -5.89 -16.60 3.99
CA GLY A 67 -6.72 -16.51 5.17
C GLY A 67 -6.96 -15.11 5.71
N TYR A 68 -6.70 -14.06 4.94
CA TYR A 68 -6.98 -12.67 5.29
C TYR A 68 -8.18 -12.13 4.52
N HIS A 69 -8.97 -11.26 5.13
CA HIS A 69 -9.83 -10.39 4.34
C HIS A 69 -8.96 -9.52 3.46
N ALA A 70 -9.37 -9.30 2.22
CA ALA A 70 -8.56 -8.50 1.30
C ALA A 70 -9.40 -7.48 0.53
N PHE A 71 -8.74 -6.42 0.09
CA PHE A 71 -9.34 -5.32 -0.64
C PHE A 71 -8.37 -4.84 -1.73
N THR A 72 -8.90 -4.39 -2.87
CA THR A 72 -8.11 -3.66 -3.86
C THR A 72 -8.59 -2.22 -3.90
N LEU A 73 -7.68 -1.27 -3.74
CA LEU A 73 -8.00 0.15 -3.88
C LEU A 73 -7.74 0.62 -5.31
N GLN A 74 -8.78 1.16 -5.92
CA GLN A 74 -8.66 1.95 -7.14
C GLN A 74 -8.53 3.42 -6.74
N TYR A 75 -7.29 3.83 -6.45
CA TYR A 75 -6.96 5.19 -6.00
C TYR A 75 -6.74 6.13 -7.19
N ARG A 76 -6.83 7.44 -6.96
CA ARG A 76 -6.62 8.47 -7.98
C ARG A 76 -5.15 8.50 -8.41
N VAL A 77 -4.95 8.49 -9.72
CA VAL A 77 -3.66 8.64 -10.40
C VAL A 77 -3.68 9.90 -11.26
N ALA A 78 -2.60 10.22 -11.97
CA ALA A 78 -2.60 11.39 -12.87
C ALA A 78 -3.85 11.39 -13.77
N PRO A 79 -4.50 12.55 -13.93
CA PRO A 79 -4.00 13.92 -13.67
C PRO A 79 -4.13 14.42 -12.22
N TYR A 80 -4.68 13.62 -11.33
CA TYR A 80 -4.75 14.00 -9.92
C TYR A 80 -3.34 14.09 -9.32
N ALA A 81 -3.13 15.12 -8.52
CA ALA A 81 -1.87 15.41 -7.87
C ALA A 81 -1.93 15.10 -6.36
N SER A 82 -0.79 15.16 -5.68
CA SER A 82 -0.72 15.08 -4.22
C SER A 82 -1.60 16.17 -3.57
N PRO A 83 -2.36 15.82 -2.51
CA PRO A 83 -2.37 14.56 -1.77
C PRO A 83 -3.44 13.54 -2.21
N ALA A 84 -4.03 13.65 -3.39
CA ALA A 84 -5.22 12.88 -3.78
C ALA A 84 -5.09 11.35 -3.54
N ALA A 85 -3.98 10.74 -3.94
CA ALA A 85 -3.77 9.31 -3.71
C ALA A 85 -3.61 8.98 -2.22
N LEU A 86 -2.96 9.85 -1.45
CA LEU A 86 -2.82 9.71 0.00
C LEU A 86 -4.19 9.82 0.70
N ASP A 87 -5.00 10.79 0.31
CA ASP A 87 -6.37 10.92 0.82
C ASP A 87 -7.18 9.64 0.56
N ASP A 88 -7.04 9.05 -0.63
CA ASP A 88 -7.77 7.83 -1.00
C ASP A 88 -7.36 6.62 -0.14
N VAL A 89 -6.06 6.38 0.09
CA VAL A 89 -5.61 5.24 0.91
C VAL A 89 -5.96 5.45 2.38
N VAL A 90 -5.80 6.65 2.93
CA VAL A 90 -6.18 6.99 4.30
C VAL A 90 -7.68 6.77 4.50
N ARG A 91 -8.50 7.26 3.55
CA ARG A 91 -9.95 7.07 3.56
C ARG A 91 -10.34 5.60 3.46
N ALA A 92 -9.65 4.81 2.61
CA ALA A 92 -9.88 3.38 2.48
C ALA A 92 -9.64 2.64 3.80
N VAL A 93 -8.53 2.93 4.49
CA VAL A 93 -8.22 2.33 5.82
C VAL A 93 -9.30 2.72 6.84
N LYS A 94 -9.73 3.98 6.89
CA LYS A 94 -10.83 4.44 7.75
C LYS A 94 -12.13 3.66 7.48
N ILE A 95 -12.51 3.47 6.21
CA ILE A 95 -13.71 2.72 5.82
C ILE A 95 -13.61 1.26 6.25
N ILE A 96 -12.46 0.61 6.06
CA ILE A 96 -12.25 -0.78 6.48
C ILE A 96 -12.41 -0.88 8.01
N ARG A 97 -11.76 0.02 8.75
CA ARG A 97 -11.81 0.06 10.22
C ARG A 97 -13.22 0.36 10.76
N ALA A 98 -13.94 1.27 10.14
CA ALA A 98 -15.34 1.59 10.51
C ALA A 98 -16.31 0.43 10.26
N ASN A 99 -16.01 -0.46 9.30
CA ASN A 99 -16.82 -1.64 9.01
C ASN A 99 -16.25 -2.92 9.63
N ALA A 100 -15.28 -2.84 10.52
CA ALA A 100 -14.56 -4.01 11.06
C ALA A 100 -15.50 -5.02 11.74
N GLU A 101 -16.43 -4.58 12.57
CA GLU A 101 -17.43 -5.45 13.20
C GLU A 101 -18.30 -6.16 12.15
N LYS A 102 -18.83 -5.42 11.19
CA LYS A 102 -19.70 -5.93 10.12
C LYS A 102 -19.00 -6.99 9.24
N TRP A 103 -17.69 -6.81 8.99
CA TRP A 103 -16.92 -7.70 8.12
C TRP A 103 -16.11 -8.74 8.89
N CYS A 104 -16.25 -8.79 10.21
CA CYS A 104 -15.47 -9.67 11.09
C CYS A 104 -13.94 -9.47 10.91
N ILE A 105 -13.52 -8.20 10.90
CA ILE A 105 -12.12 -7.76 10.83
C ILE A 105 -11.67 -7.31 12.22
N ASP A 106 -10.42 -7.61 12.59
CA ASP A 106 -9.77 -6.98 13.72
C ASP A 106 -9.38 -5.54 13.34
N PRO A 107 -9.96 -4.49 13.96
CA PRO A 107 -9.72 -3.10 13.59
C PRO A 107 -8.28 -2.62 13.79
N GLU A 108 -7.48 -3.32 14.60
CA GLU A 108 -6.06 -3.03 14.85
C GLU A 108 -5.13 -3.87 13.95
N LYS A 109 -5.68 -4.56 12.93
CA LYS A 109 -4.96 -5.48 12.06
C LYS A 109 -5.29 -5.25 10.59
N ILE A 110 -5.02 -4.03 10.10
CA ILE A 110 -5.18 -3.63 8.69
C ILE A 110 -3.80 -3.35 8.10
N ALA A 111 -3.30 -4.27 7.29
CA ALA A 111 -2.05 -4.10 6.55
C ALA A 111 -2.30 -3.45 5.20
N VAL A 112 -1.36 -2.62 4.74
CA VAL A 112 -1.39 -2.04 3.40
C VAL A 112 -0.26 -2.65 2.58
N CYS A 113 -0.62 -3.29 1.46
CA CYS A 113 0.29 -3.96 0.53
C CYS A 113 0.39 -3.16 -0.77
N GLY A 114 1.57 -2.64 -1.10
CA GLY A 114 1.73 -1.79 -2.27
C GLY A 114 2.91 -2.17 -3.16
N PHE A 115 2.74 -1.90 -4.46
CA PHE A 115 3.69 -2.28 -5.52
C PHE A 115 4.24 -1.04 -6.21
N SER A 116 5.58 -0.91 -6.37
CA SER A 116 6.19 0.20 -7.10
C SER A 116 5.71 1.57 -6.55
N ALA A 117 5.03 2.39 -7.34
CA ALA A 117 4.38 3.62 -6.88
C ALA A 117 3.30 3.35 -5.81
N GLY A 118 2.57 2.24 -5.91
CA GLY A 118 1.66 1.77 -4.85
C GLY A 118 2.42 1.39 -3.57
N GLY A 119 3.69 0.94 -3.68
CA GLY A 119 4.58 0.71 -2.55
C GLY A 119 5.00 2.01 -1.84
N HIS A 120 5.21 3.08 -2.61
CA HIS A 120 5.37 4.42 -2.05
C HIS A 120 4.11 4.84 -1.28
N LEU A 121 2.94 4.68 -1.89
CA LEU A 121 1.66 5.04 -1.26
C LEU A 121 1.39 4.19 -0.01
N ALA A 122 1.73 2.90 -0.02
CA ALA A 122 1.63 2.02 1.14
C ALA A 122 2.54 2.49 2.29
N ALA A 123 3.77 2.88 1.99
CA ALA A 123 4.66 3.48 2.99
C ALA A 123 4.07 4.79 3.54
N CYS A 124 3.58 5.67 2.67
CA CYS A 124 2.95 6.93 3.10
C CYS A 124 1.71 6.72 3.97
N SER A 125 0.94 5.64 3.79
CA SER A 125 -0.22 5.32 4.64
C SER A 125 0.16 5.00 6.09
N GLY A 126 1.38 4.56 6.33
CA GLY A 126 1.91 4.33 7.67
C GLY A 126 2.68 5.52 8.25
N LEU A 127 3.34 6.30 7.38
CA LEU A 127 4.32 7.32 7.76
C LEU A 127 3.81 8.76 7.68
N ALA A 128 2.82 9.01 6.82
CA ALA A 128 2.33 10.36 6.49
C ALA A 128 0.79 10.42 6.46
N TYR A 129 0.10 9.49 7.08
CA TYR A 129 -1.37 9.41 7.06
C TYR A 129 -2.04 10.68 7.60
N ASP A 130 -1.41 11.39 8.51
CA ASP A 130 -1.84 12.65 9.10
C ASP A 130 -1.75 13.84 8.14
N ARG A 131 -1.04 13.68 7.02
CA ARG A 131 -0.97 14.68 5.93
C ARG A 131 -2.13 14.56 4.94
N SER A 132 -3.05 13.61 5.13
CA SER A 132 -4.31 13.57 4.41
C SER A 132 -5.17 14.77 4.75
N THR A 133 -5.76 15.37 3.74
CA THR A 133 -6.51 16.64 3.87
C THR A 133 -8.02 16.46 3.74
N HIS A 134 -8.47 15.30 3.27
CA HIS A 134 -9.88 15.07 2.99
C HIS A 134 -10.67 14.51 4.18
N CYS A 135 -11.86 15.07 4.40
CA CYS A 135 -12.81 14.63 5.43
C CYS A 135 -14.24 14.65 4.84
N GLU A 136 -14.96 13.53 4.95
CA GLU A 136 -16.37 13.39 4.49
C GLU A 136 -17.40 13.78 5.57
N ASN A 137 -16.94 13.96 6.82
CA ASN A 137 -17.79 14.18 8.00
C ASN A 137 -18.80 13.04 8.21
N ASP A 138 -18.36 11.79 8.06
CA ASP A 138 -19.14 10.59 8.30
C ASP A 138 -18.51 9.70 9.39
N GLU A 139 -19.16 8.56 9.69
CA GLU A 139 -18.71 7.63 10.75
C GLU A 139 -17.26 7.16 10.57
N ALA A 140 -16.79 6.99 9.33
CA ALA A 140 -15.44 6.52 9.08
C ALA A 140 -14.37 7.54 9.50
N ASP A 141 -14.71 8.83 9.55
CA ASP A 141 -13.76 9.87 9.96
C ASP A 141 -13.44 9.87 11.48
N ALA A 142 -14.21 9.12 12.26
CA ALA A 142 -13.90 8.89 13.68
C ALA A 142 -12.75 7.89 13.89
N PHE A 143 -12.31 7.18 12.84
CA PHE A 143 -11.28 6.15 12.91
C PHE A 143 -9.94 6.62 12.35
N SER A 144 -8.86 6.01 12.85
CA SER A 144 -7.51 6.24 12.32
C SER A 144 -7.39 5.73 10.88
N GLY A 145 -6.75 6.51 10.01
CA GLY A 145 -6.36 6.11 8.65
C GLY A 145 -4.95 5.51 8.56
N LYS A 146 -4.24 5.34 9.68
CA LYS A 146 -2.89 4.76 9.73
C LYS A 146 -2.94 3.27 9.45
N ALA A 147 -2.05 2.77 8.59
CA ALA A 147 -1.83 1.35 8.41
C ALA A 147 -1.21 0.72 9.67
N ASP A 148 -1.61 -0.51 10.04
CA ASP A 148 -1.07 -1.21 11.20
C ASP A 148 0.17 -2.06 10.85
N ALA A 149 0.37 -2.37 9.56
CA ALA A 149 1.58 -2.97 8.98
C ALA A 149 1.69 -2.61 7.49
N MET A 150 2.91 -2.66 6.95
CA MET A 150 3.22 -2.33 5.56
C MET A 150 3.86 -3.51 4.83
N LEU A 151 3.35 -3.89 3.65
CA LEU A 151 3.94 -4.86 2.75
C LEU A 151 4.42 -4.11 1.50
N LEU A 152 5.73 -3.90 1.39
CA LEU A 152 6.35 -2.98 0.43
C LEU A 152 7.06 -3.77 -0.68
N CYS A 153 6.39 -3.90 -1.83
CA CYS A 153 6.83 -4.73 -2.94
C CYS A 153 7.55 -3.86 -3.98
N TYR A 154 8.88 -3.99 -4.11
CA TYR A 154 9.73 -3.16 -5.00
C TYR A 154 9.30 -1.67 -5.03
N GLY A 155 8.96 -1.15 -3.85
CA GLY A 155 8.39 0.18 -3.68
C GLY A 155 9.40 1.31 -3.91
N VAL A 156 8.89 2.48 -4.31
CA VAL A 156 9.67 3.73 -4.37
C VAL A 156 9.81 4.26 -2.94
N LEU A 157 10.73 3.67 -2.16
CA LEU A 157 10.92 3.97 -0.72
C LEU A 157 11.88 5.13 -0.46
N SER A 158 12.70 5.50 -1.45
CA SER A 158 13.33 6.80 -1.54
C SER A 158 12.96 7.43 -2.89
N THR A 159 12.08 8.40 -2.84
CA THR A 159 11.59 9.13 -4.00
C THR A 159 12.73 9.93 -4.65
N THR A 160 13.45 10.68 -3.84
CA THR A 160 14.57 11.51 -4.30
C THR A 160 15.64 10.67 -5.00
N LYS A 161 16.07 9.55 -4.41
CA LYS A 161 17.06 8.65 -5.00
C LYS A 161 16.59 8.05 -6.32
N THR A 162 15.35 7.54 -6.35
CA THR A 162 14.77 6.93 -7.56
C THR A 162 14.74 7.91 -8.73
N TYR A 163 14.39 9.16 -8.48
CA TYR A 163 14.34 10.17 -9.53
C TYR A 163 15.73 10.66 -9.96
N ILE A 164 16.67 10.82 -9.03
CA ILE A 164 18.06 11.17 -9.35
C ILE A 164 18.69 10.09 -10.23
N GLU A 165 18.58 8.81 -9.87
CA GLU A 165 19.18 7.72 -10.63
C GLU A 165 18.48 7.51 -12.00
N SER A 166 17.18 7.77 -12.10
CA SER A 166 16.44 7.70 -13.36
C SER A 166 16.65 8.91 -14.28
N GLY A 167 17.29 9.97 -13.78
CA GLY A 167 17.44 11.24 -14.50
C GLY A 167 16.12 12.00 -14.72
N ARG A 168 15.06 11.66 -14.00
CA ARG A 168 13.75 12.32 -14.10
C ARG A 168 13.61 13.37 -13.01
N PRO A 169 13.11 14.57 -13.32
CA PRO A 169 12.86 15.59 -12.29
C PRO A 169 11.65 15.22 -11.45
N LEU A 170 11.72 15.52 -10.14
CA LEU A 170 10.53 15.57 -9.28
C LEU A 170 9.71 16.81 -9.67
N VAL A 171 8.46 16.58 -10.04
CA VAL A 171 7.56 17.65 -10.49
C VAL A 171 6.66 18.07 -9.34
N PRO A 172 6.68 19.34 -8.88
CA PRO A 172 5.71 19.85 -7.91
C PRO A 172 4.27 19.58 -8.36
N GLY A 173 3.44 19.13 -7.43
CA GLY A 173 2.06 18.73 -7.74
C GLY A 173 1.92 17.32 -8.35
N SER A 174 3.01 16.54 -8.49
CA SER A 174 2.89 15.09 -8.74
C SER A 174 2.48 14.36 -7.45
N ASN A 175 2.10 13.07 -7.56
CA ASN A 175 1.76 12.28 -6.36
C ASN A 175 2.96 11.96 -5.45
N TYR A 176 4.18 12.30 -5.85
CA TYR A 176 5.40 12.22 -5.04
C TYR A 176 5.78 13.54 -4.39
N CYS A 177 5.19 14.64 -4.83
CA CYS A 177 5.61 15.98 -4.45
C CYS A 177 4.39 16.91 -4.38
N TYR A 178 4.20 17.57 -3.25
CA TYR A 178 3.12 18.54 -3.07
C TYR A 178 3.28 19.75 -4.00
N PRO A 179 2.21 20.53 -4.24
CA PRO A 179 2.27 21.73 -5.07
C PRO A 179 3.29 22.79 -4.58
N ASP A 180 3.58 22.83 -3.29
CA ASP A 180 4.59 23.73 -2.68
C ASP A 180 6.03 23.23 -2.84
N GLY A 181 6.23 22.06 -3.48
CA GLY A 181 7.54 21.45 -3.67
C GLY A 181 7.98 20.49 -2.56
N THR A 182 7.18 20.31 -1.50
CA THR A 182 7.49 19.34 -0.44
C THR A 182 7.44 17.92 -1.01
N VAL A 183 8.56 17.21 -0.92
CA VAL A 183 8.66 15.82 -1.41
C VAL A 183 8.13 14.86 -0.35
N LEU A 184 7.29 13.90 -0.77
CA LEU A 184 6.94 12.74 0.04
C LEU A 184 8.03 11.67 -0.17
N ASP A 185 9.07 11.69 0.65
CA ASP A 185 10.14 10.70 0.64
C ASP A 185 9.99 9.77 1.86
N PRO A 186 9.50 8.52 1.69
CA PRO A 186 9.20 7.63 2.80
C PRO A 186 10.38 7.41 3.75
N ILE A 187 11.60 7.31 3.23
CA ILE A 187 12.79 7.06 4.04
C ILE A 187 13.05 8.17 5.07
N ASP A 188 12.71 9.42 4.75
CA ASP A 188 12.92 10.57 5.63
C ASP A 188 11.87 10.66 6.74
N LEU A 189 10.76 9.91 6.59
CA LEU A 189 9.63 9.91 7.52
C LEU A 189 9.69 8.76 8.54
N VAL A 190 10.67 7.86 8.43
CA VAL A 190 10.81 6.73 9.37
C VAL A 190 11.23 7.23 10.74
N ASP A 191 10.43 6.90 11.75
CA ASP A 191 10.64 7.21 13.18
C ASP A 191 10.35 5.97 14.06
N SER A 192 10.34 6.14 15.40
CA SER A 192 10.07 5.06 16.36
C SER A 192 8.63 4.55 16.34
N GLU A 193 7.69 5.32 15.80
CA GLU A 193 6.25 4.99 15.71
C GLU A 193 5.86 4.39 14.35
N THR A 194 6.86 4.14 13.48
CA THR A 194 6.65 3.57 12.17
C THR A 194 6.14 2.12 12.27
N PRO A 195 5.03 1.79 11.58
CA PRO A 195 4.46 0.44 11.61
C PRO A 195 5.44 -0.63 11.10
N PRO A 196 5.29 -1.89 11.53
CA PRO A 196 6.07 -3.01 11.02
C PRO A 196 6.04 -3.09 9.50
N ALA A 197 7.19 -3.44 8.88
CA ALA A 197 7.30 -3.51 7.43
C ALA A 197 7.90 -4.85 6.96
N TYR A 198 7.22 -5.50 6.01
CA TYR A 198 7.78 -6.55 5.16
C TYR A 198 8.15 -5.94 3.81
N ILE A 199 9.39 -6.12 3.40
CA ILE A 199 9.93 -5.51 2.17
C ILE A 199 10.49 -6.61 1.28
N TRP A 200 10.17 -6.58 -0.02
CA TRP A 200 10.89 -7.39 -0.97
C TRP A 200 11.23 -6.64 -2.25
N HIS A 201 12.36 -7.00 -2.86
CA HIS A 201 12.87 -6.37 -4.07
C HIS A 201 13.72 -7.37 -4.87
N THR A 202 14.01 -7.06 -6.14
CA THR A 202 14.97 -7.81 -6.93
C THR A 202 16.23 -7.00 -7.16
N ALA A 203 17.41 -7.64 -7.05
CA ALA A 203 18.70 -6.97 -7.20
C ALA A 203 18.94 -6.41 -8.61
N THR A 204 18.23 -6.92 -9.62
CA THR A 204 18.37 -6.53 -11.03
C THR A 204 17.26 -5.59 -11.52
N ASP A 205 16.46 -5.03 -10.62
CA ASP A 205 15.44 -4.03 -10.96
C ASP A 205 16.11 -2.78 -11.58
N LYS A 206 15.65 -2.41 -12.78
CA LYS A 206 16.16 -1.25 -13.52
C LYS A 206 15.24 -0.03 -13.45
N SER A 207 14.09 -0.15 -12.77
CA SER A 207 13.10 0.92 -12.67
C SER A 207 13.13 1.61 -11.32
N VAL A 208 13.29 0.83 -10.25
CA VAL A 208 13.44 1.32 -8.88
C VAL A 208 14.71 0.70 -8.30
N PRO A 209 15.68 1.51 -7.88
CA PRO A 209 16.95 1.00 -7.35
C PRO A 209 16.71 0.15 -6.09
N VAL A 210 17.26 -1.06 -6.04
CA VAL A 210 17.19 -1.95 -4.87
C VAL A 210 17.76 -1.30 -3.60
N ALA A 211 18.69 -0.37 -3.77
CA ALA A 211 19.28 0.42 -2.68
C ALA A 211 18.19 1.16 -1.86
N CYS A 212 17.09 1.59 -2.48
CA CYS A 212 15.99 2.24 -1.77
C CYS A 212 15.36 1.32 -0.72
N ALA A 213 15.17 0.04 -1.04
CA ALA A 213 14.66 -0.97 -0.09
C ALA A 213 15.66 -1.26 1.04
N ILE A 214 16.95 -1.37 0.71
CA ILE A 214 18.01 -1.63 1.68
C ILE A 214 18.15 -0.47 2.68
N GLU A 215 18.21 0.76 2.19
CA GLU A 215 18.35 1.95 3.04
C GLU A 215 17.12 2.20 3.90
N PHE A 216 15.93 1.97 3.36
CA PHE A 216 14.70 2.05 4.15
C PHE A 216 14.69 1.02 5.28
N ALA A 217 15.04 -0.24 5.00
CA ALA A 217 15.14 -1.27 6.03
C ALA A 217 16.20 -0.94 7.10
N GLN A 218 17.35 -0.41 6.69
CA GLN A 218 18.37 0.07 7.63
C GLN A 218 17.82 1.17 8.54
N LYS A 219 17.05 2.12 7.98
CA LYS A 219 16.43 3.19 8.75
C LYS A 219 15.39 2.65 9.74
N MET A 220 14.58 1.65 9.34
CA MET A 220 13.65 0.94 10.23
C MET A 220 14.39 0.32 11.42
N TRP A 221 15.46 -0.43 11.19
CA TRP A 221 16.24 -1.08 12.25
C TRP A 221 16.95 -0.08 13.16
N GLN A 222 17.48 1.03 12.63
CA GLN A 222 18.07 2.12 13.42
C GLN A 222 17.06 2.73 14.41
N ASN A 223 15.78 2.76 14.03
CA ASN A 223 14.68 3.22 14.89
C ASN A 223 14.03 2.09 15.73
N GLN A 224 14.64 0.89 15.74
CA GLN A 224 14.17 -0.30 16.48
C GLN A 224 12.80 -0.82 16.02
N ASN A 225 12.38 -0.48 14.80
CA ASN A 225 11.13 -0.96 14.23
C ASN A 225 11.26 -2.39 13.69
N THR A 226 10.17 -3.15 13.76
CA THR A 226 10.10 -4.49 13.16
C THR A 226 10.12 -4.36 11.64
N CYS A 227 11.16 -4.92 11.01
CA CYS A 227 11.32 -4.92 9.56
C CYS A 227 11.96 -6.21 9.05
N GLU A 228 11.36 -6.80 8.03
CA GLU A 228 11.88 -7.97 7.33
C GLU A 228 12.16 -7.60 5.87
N LEU A 229 13.37 -7.87 5.37
CA LEU A 229 13.83 -7.51 4.02
C LEU A 229 14.26 -8.74 3.25
N HIS A 230 13.68 -8.95 2.06
CA HIS A 230 14.02 -10.01 1.12
C HIS A 230 14.53 -9.40 -0.19
N ILE A 231 15.78 -9.71 -0.55
CA ILE A 231 16.37 -9.33 -1.83
C ILE A 231 16.56 -10.58 -2.68
N TYR A 232 15.77 -10.72 -3.71
CA TYR A 232 15.89 -11.79 -4.68
C TYR A 232 16.97 -11.46 -5.72
N PRO A 233 17.80 -12.43 -6.13
CA PRO A 233 18.98 -12.15 -6.97
C PRO A 233 18.62 -11.64 -8.36
N GLN A 234 17.46 -12.04 -8.90
CA GLN A 234 17.05 -11.71 -10.26
C GLN A 234 15.55 -11.46 -10.37
N GLY A 235 15.17 -10.61 -11.31
CA GLY A 235 13.79 -10.34 -11.71
C GLY A 235 13.66 -8.90 -12.22
N PRO A 236 12.91 -8.67 -13.29
CA PRO A 236 12.59 -7.32 -13.71
C PRO A 236 11.53 -6.70 -12.82
N HIS A 237 11.39 -5.38 -12.86
CA HIS A 237 10.36 -4.62 -12.16
C HIS A 237 8.93 -5.08 -12.50
N GLY A 238 7.98 -4.93 -11.56
CA GLY A 238 6.55 -5.09 -11.85
C GLY A 238 6.10 -6.55 -11.96
N ARG A 239 6.50 -7.44 -11.03
CA ARG A 239 6.21 -8.88 -11.13
C ARG A 239 4.96 -9.36 -10.39
N GLY A 240 4.31 -8.52 -9.58
CA GLY A 240 3.10 -8.91 -8.85
C GLY A 240 3.29 -10.21 -8.06
N LEU A 241 2.57 -11.26 -8.39
CA LEU A 241 2.71 -12.59 -7.75
C LEU A 241 4.02 -13.34 -8.07
N GLY A 242 4.91 -12.80 -8.90
CA GLY A 242 6.15 -13.45 -9.28
C GLY A 242 5.99 -14.65 -10.22
N LEU A 243 4.85 -14.79 -10.88
CA LEU A 243 4.59 -15.93 -11.77
C LEU A 243 5.64 -16.00 -12.88
N GLY A 244 6.19 -17.22 -13.09
CA GLY A 244 7.28 -17.47 -14.02
C GLY A 244 8.69 -17.18 -13.47
N PHE A 245 8.81 -16.78 -12.19
CA PHE A 245 10.05 -16.56 -11.47
C PHE A 245 10.04 -17.40 -10.19
N PRO A 246 10.64 -18.61 -10.19
CA PRO A 246 10.57 -19.55 -9.06
C PRO A 246 10.98 -18.94 -7.72
N ASP A 247 11.98 -18.06 -7.72
CA ASP A 247 12.46 -17.40 -6.51
C ASP A 247 11.45 -16.38 -5.93
N LEU A 248 10.55 -15.84 -6.78
CA LEU A 248 9.63 -14.79 -6.36
C LEU A 248 8.27 -15.31 -5.89
N VAL A 249 7.86 -16.51 -6.26
CA VAL A 249 6.49 -17.01 -6.02
C VAL A 249 6.15 -17.21 -4.54
N SER A 250 7.15 -17.29 -3.66
CA SER A 250 6.96 -17.50 -2.23
C SER A 250 6.65 -16.23 -1.45
N TRP A 251 6.96 -15.04 -1.98
CA TRP A 251 6.91 -13.78 -1.22
C TRP A 251 5.58 -13.54 -0.49
N SER A 252 4.45 -13.88 -1.12
CA SER A 252 3.12 -13.65 -0.52
C SER A 252 2.87 -14.55 0.70
N LYS A 253 3.42 -15.79 0.70
CA LYS A 253 3.39 -16.69 1.85
C LYS A 253 4.30 -16.19 2.96
N GLU A 254 5.48 -15.71 2.63
CA GLU A 254 6.44 -15.13 3.57
C GLU A 254 5.85 -13.86 4.22
N ALA A 255 5.23 -12.98 3.43
CA ALA A 255 4.50 -11.82 3.94
C ALA A 255 3.34 -12.21 4.87
N ALA A 256 2.59 -13.27 4.55
CA ALA A 256 1.53 -13.79 5.42
C ALA A 256 2.08 -14.32 6.76
N ILE A 257 3.22 -15.02 6.74
CA ILE A 257 3.92 -15.48 7.95
C ILE A 257 4.41 -14.28 8.77
N PHE A 258 4.97 -13.25 8.13
CA PHE A 258 5.38 -12.01 8.79
C PHE A 258 4.20 -11.35 9.52
N LEU A 259 3.06 -11.16 8.83
CA LEU A 259 1.86 -10.58 9.43
C LEU A 259 1.38 -11.38 10.64
N GLU A 260 1.32 -12.72 10.53
CA GLU A 260 0.89 -13.59 11.62
C GLU A 260 1.88 -13.60 12.78
N SER A 261 3.16 -13.92 12.50
CA SER A 261 4.17 -14.23 13.53
C SER A 261 4.84 -13.00 14.14
N ARG A 262 4.96 -11.88 13.40
CA ARG A 262 5.63 -10.65 13.85
C ARG A 262 4.65 -9.55 14.25
N CYS A 263 3.49 -9.51 13.58
CA CYS A 263 2.51 -8.45 13.79
C CYS A 263 1.23 -8.92 14.49
N GLY A 264 1.07 -10.24 14.71
CA GLY A 264 -0.08 -10.82 15.41
C GLY A 264 -1.41 -10.65 14.64
N PHE A 265 -1.35 -10.65 13.29
CA PHE A 265 -2.55 -10.61 12.47
C PHE A 265 -3.22 -11.97 12.47
N PRO A 266 -4.47 -12.10 12.94
CA PRO A 266 -5.21 -13.35 12.88
C PRO A 266 -5.61 -13.66 11.43
N ARG A 267 -5.53 -14.95 11.05
CA ARG A 267 -5.96 -15.43 9.74
C ARG A 267 -6.75 -16.72 9.84
N ALA A 268 -7.59 -16.98 8.85
CA ALA A 268 -8.25 -18.25 8.71
C ALA A 268 -7.21 -19.34 8.36
N VAL A 269 -7.25 -20.46 9.10
CA VAL A 269 -6.42 -21.63 8.81
C VAL A 269 -7.31 -22.67 8.14
N TYR A 270 -7.03 -22.99 6.89
CA TYR A 270 -7.69 -24.08 6.18
C TYR A 270 -6.89 -25.36 6.45
N TYR A 271 -7.46 -26.26 7.25
CA TYR A 271 -6.93 -27.62 7.38
C TYR A 271 -7.29 -28.38 6.10
N ASN A 272 -6.29 -28.59 5.21
CA ASN A 272 -6.42 -29.51 4.08
C ASN A 272 -6.13 -30.94 4.52
#